data_f26b80230db3f803fd620aed7d0e727f
#
_entry.id   f26b80230db3f803fd620aed7d0e727f
#
_cell.length_a   1.000
_cell.length_b   1.000
_cell.length_c   1.000
_cell.angle_alpha   90.00
_cell.angle_beta   90.00
_cell.angle_gamma   90.00
#
_symmetry.space_group_name_H-M   'P 1'
#
loop_
_entity.id
_entity.type
_entity.pdbx_description
1 polymer ?
#
loop_
_entity_poly.entity_id
_entity_poly.type
_entity_poly.pdbx_seq_one_letter_code
_entity_poly.pdbx_strand_id
1 'polypeptide(L)'
;LEKIDWKKYWMLPNTAGCVNADEAIRIAILGRELAKLSGQEENNFVKLEVIPDKKYLLPDPIETLKAAEVLIKKGFDVLPYINADPMLAKRLEEIGCATVMPLGSPIGSGQGLLNLSNISIIIENAKVPVIIDAGIGVPSEASQAMELGADGVLINSAIAQADNPPLMAQ
;
A
#
# COMPACT_ATOMS: atom_id res chain seq x y z
N LEU A 1 -17.92 -1.07 -10.32
CA LEU A 1 -16.93 -1.76 -11.18
C LEU A 1 -17.27 -1.62 -12.67
N GLU A 2 -18.55 -1.72 -13.08
CA GLU A 2 -18.99 -1.66 -14.48
C GLU A 2 -18.67 -0.34 -15.22
N LYS A 3 -18.39 0.74 -14.50
CA LYS A 3 -18.06 2.06 -15.09
C LYS A 3 -16.55 2.28 -15.32
N ILE A 4 -15.72 1.34 -14.94
CA ILE A 4 -14.26 1.43 -15.08
C ILE A 4 -13.83 0.56 -16.25
N ASP A 5 -13.04 1.15 -17.15
CA ASP A 5 -12.43 0.42 -18.26
C ASP A 5 -11.18 -0.33 -17.76
N TRP A 6 -11.39 -1.59 -17.37
CA TRP A 6 -10.33 -2.47 -16.86
C TRP A 6 -9.31 -2.89 -17.91
N LYS A 7 -9.49 -2.54 -19.18
CA LYS A 7 -8.45 -2.67 -20.21
C LYS A 7 -7.41 -1.54 -20.14
N LYS A 8 -7.84 -0.40 -19.58
CA LYS A 8 -7.00 0.79 -19.46
C LYS A 8 -6.34 0.89 -18.09
N TYR A 9 -6.99 0.41 -17.04
CA TYR A 9 -6.55 0.54 -15.66
C TYR A 9 -6.30 -0.82 -15.04
N TRP A 10 -5.20 -0.96 -14.30
CA TRP A 10 -4.90 -2.16 -13.55
C TRP A 10 -5.59 -2.13 -12.18
N MET A 11 -6.28 -3.22 -11.83
CA MET A 11 -6.91 -3.33 -10.52
C MET A 11 -5.84 -3.64 -9.46
N LEU A 12 -5.87 -2.92 -8.33
CA LEU A 12 -5.08 -3.25 -7.15
C LEU A 12 -6.04 -3.65 -6.01
N PRO A 13 -6.37 -4.94 -5.87
CA PRO A 13 -7.18 -5.42 -4.75
C PRO A 13 -6.51 -5.05 -3.42
N ASN A 14 -7.34 -4.66 -2.43
CA ASN A 14 -6.87 -4.19 -1.13
C ASN A 14 -7.58 -4.95 -0.01
N THR A 15 -6.86 -5.28 1.05
CA THR A 15 -7.39 -5.96 2.24
C THR A 15 -7.79 -4.98 3.35
N ALA A 16 -8.10 -3.73 2.98
CA ALA A 16 -8.55 -2.70 3.91
C ALA A 16 -9.72 -3.17 4.79
N GLY A 17 -9.63 -2.85 6.08
CA GLY A 17 -10.63 -3.24 7.07
C GLY A 17 -10.39 -4.59 7.74
N CYS A 18 -9.43 -5.39 7.29
CA CYS A 18 -9.03 -6.63 7.92
C CYS A 18 -8.26 -6.36 9.22
N VAL A 19 -8.61 -7.08 10.28
CA VAL A 19 -8.04 -6.86 11.62
C VAL A 19 -6.97 -7.89 11.99
N ASN A 20 -6.81 -8.94 11.19
CA ASN A 20 -5.81 -10.00 11.38
C ASN A 20 -5.39 -10.63 10.05
N ALA A 21 -4.34 -11.44 10.07
CA ALA A 21 -3.78 -12.09 8.89
C ALA A 21 -4.79 -13.00 8.18
N ASP A 22 -5.59 -13.78 8.92
CA ASP A 22 -6.52 -14.74 8.34
C ASP A 22 -7.63 -14.05 7.54
N GLU A 23 -8.13 -12.91 8.02
CA GLU A 23 -9.07 -12.07 7.27
C GLU A 23 -8.43 -11.50 6.01
N ALA A 24 -7.24 -10.93 6.13
CA ALA A 24 -6.51 -10.36 5.00
C ALA A 24 -6.24 -11.39 3.90
N ILE A 25 -5.83 -12.61 4.26
CA ILE A 25 -5.62 -13.70 3.31
C ILE A 25 -6.92 -14.06 2.57
N ARG A 26 -8.05 -14.18 3.28
CA ARG A 26 -9.35 -14.48 2.65
C ARG A 26 -9.78 -13.38 1.69
N ILE A 27 -9.67 -12.13 2.10
CA ILE A 27 -10.05 -10.97 1.25
C ILE A 27 -9.14 -10.84 0.04
N ALA A 28 -7.83 -11.08 0.19
CA ALA A 28 -6.89 -11.09 -0.94
C ALA A 28 -7.28 -12.12 -2.00
N ILE A 29 -7.63 -13.35 -1.58
CA ILE A 29 -8.09 -14.41 -2.50
C ILE A 29 -9.35 -13.98 -3.25
N LEU A 30 -10.33 -13.41 -2.56
CA LEU A 30 -11.55 -12.88 -3.18
C LEU A 30 -11.23 -11.74 -4.16
N GLY A 31 -10.32 -10.84 -3.79
CA GLY A 31 -9.87 -9.75 -4.66
C GLY A 31 -9.25 -10.24 -5.96
N ARG A 32 -8.42 -11.28 -5.92
CA ARG A 32 -7.84 -11.91 -7.11
C ARG A 32 -8.90 -12.54 -8.01
N GLU A 33 -9.87 -13.24 -7.45
CA GLU A 33 -10.98 -13.79 -8.24
C GLU A 33 -11.81 -12.68 -8.89
N LEU A 34 -11.99 -11.56 -8.21
CA LEU A 34 -12.69 -10.39 -8.77
C LEU A 34 -11.90 -9.75 -9.93
N ALA A 35 -10.58 -9.65 -9.81
CA ALA A 35 -9.70 -9.18 -10.88
C ALA A 35 -9.81 -10.07 -12.12
N LYS A 36 -9.78 -11.39 -11.96
CA LYS A 36 -9.99 -12.35 -13.05
C LYS A 36 -11.36 -12.17 -13.73
N LEU A 37 -12.45 -12.06 -12.96
CA LEU A 37 -13.79 -11.80 -13.50
C LEU A 37 -13.88 -10.47 -14.26
N SER A 38 -12.98 -9.54 -13.99
CA SER A 38 -12.86 -8.26 -14.71
C SER A 38 -11.93 -8.33 -15.92
N GLY A 39 -11.47 -9.52 -16.31
CA GLY A 39 -10.62 -9.76 -17.47
C GLY A 39 -9.12 -9.56 -17.23
N GLN A 40 -8.69 -9.54 -15.96
CA GLN A 40 -7.29 -9.42 -15.56
C GLN A 40 -6.80 -10.74 -14.95
N GLU A 41 -6.77 -11.80 -15.75
CA GLU A 41 -6.47 -13.17 -15.29
C GLU A 41 -5.07 -13.33 -14.69
N GLU A 42 -4.10 -12.55 -15.17
CA GLU A 42 -2.70 -12.58 -14.69
C GLU A 42 -2.45 -11.64 -13.52
N ASN A 43 -3.48 -10.93 -13.05
CA ASN A 43 -3.34 -9.99 -11.94
C ASN A 43 -3.24 -10.71 -10.60
N ASN A 44 -2.03 -10.78 -10.06
CA ASN A 44 -1.75 -11.35 -8.75
C ASN A 44 -1.44 -10.28 -7.68
N PHE A 45 -1.53 -9.00 -8.02
CA PHE A 45 -1.26 -7.92 -7.08
C PHE A 45 -2.28 -7.88 -5.95
N VAL A 46 -1.78 -7.60 -4.75
CA VAL A 46 -2.61 -7.27 -3.59
C VAL A 46 -1.93 -6.21 -2.73
N LYS A 47 -2.65 -5.12 -2.44
CA LYS A 47 -2.27 -4.21 -1.37
C LYS A 47 -2.68 -4.83 -0.04
N LEU A 48 -1.70 -5.22 0.76
CA LEU A 48 -1.92 -5.89 2.03
C LEU A 48 -1.99 -4.87 3.16
N GLU A 49 -3.17 -4.74 3.75
CA GLU A 49 -3.42 -3.97 4.96
C GLU A 49 -3.95 -4.89 6.05
N VAL A 50 -3.32 -4.86 7.23
CA VAL A 50 -3.84 -5.50 8.46
C VAL A 50 -3.86 -4.46 9.55
N ILE A 51 -5.05 -3.98 9.91
CA ILE A 51 -5.26 -2.84 10.79
C ILE A 51 -6.22 -3.23 11.91
N PRO A 52 -5.72 -3.66 13.08
CA PRO A 52 -6.58 -4.11 14.19
C PRO A 52 -7.35 -2.98 14.86
N ASP A 53 -6.82 -1.75 14.86
CA ASP A 53 -7.46 -0.59 15.48
C ASP A 53 -7.97 0.39 14.42
N LYS A 54 -9.30 0.41 14.25
CA LYS A 54 -9.97 1.29 13.29
C LYS A 54 -9.91 2.79 13.64
N LYS A 55 -9.51 3.14 14.85
CA LYS A 55 -9.41 4.55 15.28
C LYS A 55 -8.14 5.20 14.74
N TYR A 56 -7.02 4.49 14.80
CA TYR A 56 -5.72 5.06 14.45
C TYR A 56 -5.24 4.66 13.05
N LEU A 57 -5.82 3.60 12.48
CA LEU A 57 -5.52 3.08 11.14
C LEU A 57 -4.03 2.76 10.92
N LEU A 58 -3.37 2.28 11.99
CA LEU A 58 -1.98 1.85 11.95
C LEU A 58 -1.87 0.35 11.67
N PRO A 59 -0.93 -0.06 10.82
CA PRO A 59 -0.75 -1.47 10.48
C PRO A 59 -0.10 -2.27 11.59
N ASP A 60 -0.57 -3.51 11.77
CA ASP A 60 0.05 -4.49 12.67
C ASP A 60 1.26 -5.15 11.96
N PRO A 61 2.49 -4.99 12.47
CA PRO A 61 3.68 -5.52 11.81
C PRO A 61 3.74 -7.04 11.81
N ILE A 62 3.25 -7.70 12.87
CA ILE A 62 3.31 -9.15 13.04
C ILE A 62 2.29 -9.83 12.12
N GLU A 63 1.05 -9.38 12.15
CA GLU A 63 -0.03 -9.94 11.33
C GLU A 63 0.21 -9.62 9.84
N THR A 64 0.79 -8.46 9.50
CA THR A 64 1.19 -8.12 8.12
C THR A 64 2.25 -9.08 7.61
N LEU A 65 3.31 -9.34 8.38
CA LEU A 65 4.38 -10.29 7.99
C LEU A 65 3.82 -11.71 7.80
N LYS A 66 3.00 -12.19 8.73
CA LYS A 66 2.34 -13.49 8.68
C LYS A 66 1.44 -13.65 7.45
N ALA A 67 0.62 -12.63 7.15
CA ALA A 67 -0.23 -12.66 5.96
C ALA A 67 0.59 -12.65 4.67
N ALA A 68 1.64 -11.82 4.59
CA ALA A 68 2.53 -11.73 3.43
C ALA A 68 3.17 -13.07 3.11
N GLU A 69 3.73 -13.78 4.11
CA GLU A 69 4.33 -15.11 3.91
C GLU A 69 3.36 -16.12 3.28
N VAL A 70 2.11 -16.12 3.72
CA VAL A 70 1.09 -17.02 3.19
C VAL A 70 0.67 -16.62 1.78
N LEU A 71 0.49 -15.32 1.53
CA LEU A 71 0.06 -14.81 0.23
C LEU A 71 1.13 -15.03 -0.84
N ILE A 72 2.41 -14.80 -0.53
CA ILE A 72 3.54 -15.08 -1.44
C ILE A 72 3.58 -16.57 -1.83
N LYS A 73 3.43 -17.48 -0.86
CA LYS A 73 3.34 -18.93 -1.13
C LYS A 73 2.14 -19.31 -2.00
N LYS A 74 1.11 -18.48 -2.05
CA LYS A 74 -0.08 -18.62 -2.91
C LYS A 74 0.06 -17.91 -4.26
N GLY A 75 1.25 -17.38 -4.59
CA GLY A 75 1.56 -16.71 -5.86
C GLY A 75 0.97 -15.32 -5.99
N PHE A 76 0.86 -14.57 -4.88
CA PHE A 76 0.52 -13.15 -4.92
C PHE A 76 1.78 -12.28 -5.02
N ASP A 77 1.65 -11.18 -5.75
CA ASP A 77 2.58 -10.05 -5.74
C ASP A 77 2.12 -9.09 -4.64
N VAL A 78 2.74 -9.20 -3.45
CA VAL A 78 2.28 -8.53 -2.23
C VAL A 78 2.89 -7.14 -2.12
N LEU A 79 2.04 -6.13 -1.90
CA LEU A 79 2.38 -4.74 -1.62
C LEU A 79 1.96 -4.40 -0.17
N PRO A 80 2.85 -4.58 0.82
CA PRO A 80 2.47 -4.47 2.23
C PRO A 80 2.49 -3.01 2.71
N TYR A 81 1.37 -2.55 3.28
CA TYR A 81 1.27 -1.30 4.02
C TYR A 81 1.84 -1.47 5.42
N ILE A 82 2.83 -0.66 5.77
CA ILE A 82 3.59 -0.76 7.03
C ILE A 82 3.86 0.62 7.64
N ASN A 83 4.18 0.65 8.94
CA ASN A 83 4.86 1.80 9.52
C ASN A 83 6.23 1.99 8.85
N ALA A 84 6.80 3.20 8.92
CA ALA A 84 8.15 3.45 8.44
C ALA A 84 9.19 2.78 9.37
N ASP A 85 9.24 1.46 9.31
CA ASP A 85 10.15 0.59 10.06
C ASP A 85 11.13 -0.10 9.07
N PRO A 86 12.42 0.32 9.04
CA PRO A 86 13.40 -0.23 8.12
C PRO A 86 13.65 -1.73 8.31
N MET A 87 13.52 -2.26 9.53
CA MET A 87 13.77 -3.67 9.78
C MET A 87 12.60 -4.54 9.31
N LEU A 88 11.36 -4.06 9.47
CA LEU A 88 10.19 -4.75 8.92
C LEU A 88 10.20 -4.69 7.39
N ALA A 89 10.53 -3.53 6.79
CA ALA A 89 10.66 -3.39 5.34
C ALA A 89 11.63 -4.42 4.76
N LYS A 90 12.82 -4.53 5.36
CA LYS A 90 13.84 -5.52 4.98
C LYS A 90 13.32 -6.97 5.06
N ARG A 91 12.63 -7.34 6.15
CA ARG A 91 12.07 -8.69 6.30
C ARG A 91 11.01 -9.01 5.25
N LEU A 92 10.15 -8.04 4.92
CA LEU A 92 9.13 -8.20 3.89
C LEU A 92 9.76 -8.37 2.50
N GLU A 93 10.82 -7.64 2.19
CA GLU A 93 11.61 -7.86 0.99
C GLU A 93 12.23 -9.27 0.96
N GLU A 94 12.88 -9.68 2.06
CA GLU A 94 13.56 -10.98 2.17
C GLU A 94 12.61 -12.17 1.99
N ILE A 95 11.35 -12.06 2.39
CA ILE A 95 10.33 -13.09 2.15
C ILE A 95 9.72 -13.05 0.75
N GLY A 96 10.02 -12.02 -0.06
CA GLY A 96 9.63 -11.92 -1.47
C GLY A 96 8.42 -11.02 -1.73
N CYS A 97 8.16 -9.99 -0.92
CA CYS A 97 7.18 -8.96 -1.27
C CYS A 97 7.62 -8.22 -2.55
N ALA A 98 6.66 -7.87 -3.40
CA ALA A 98 6.91 -7.18 -4.66
C ALA A 98 7.34 -5.72 -4.48
N THR A 99 6.94 -5.10 -3.38
CA THR A 99 7.30 -3.74 -2.98
C THR A 99 7.40 -3.65 -1.45
N VAL A 100 7.78 -2.48 -0.93
CA VAL A 100 7.50 -2.07 0.45
C VAL A 100 6.76 -0.74 0.43
N MET A 101 5.73 -0.60 1.29
CA MET A 101 4.85 0.58 1.30
C MET A 101 4.81 1.22 2.69
N PRO A 102 5.87 1.95 3.09
CA PRO A 102 5.86 2.68 4.35
C PRO A 102 4.87 3.85 4.30
N LEU A 103 4.11 4.05 5.37
CA LEU A 103 3.27 5.23 5.51
C LEU A 103 4.11 6.51 5.69
N GLY A 104 3.67 7.62 5.10
CA GLY A 104 4.19 8.94 5.42
C GLY A 104 3.68 9.41 6.79
N SER A 105 2.38 9.27 7.00
CA SER A 105 1.67 9.48 8.27
C SER A 105 0.35 8.69 8.25
N PRO A 106 -0.38 8.57 9.37
CA PRO A 106 -1.59 7.75 9.43
C PRO A 106 -2.61 8.09 8.33
N ILE A 107 -3.33 7.08 7.86
CA ILE A 107 -4.35 7.21 6.80
C ILE A 107 -5.33 8.36 7.16
N GLY A 108 -5.54 9.26 6.20
CA GLY A 108 -6.47 10.38 6.33
C GLY A 108 -5.97 11.54 7.19
N SER A 109 -4.76 11.48 7.75
CA SER A 109 -4.23 12.54 8.63
C SER A 109 -3.78 13.80 7.87
N GLY A 110 -3.34 13.67 6.60
CA GLY A 110 -2.81 14.79 5.81
C GLY A 110 -1.60 15.46 6.44
N GLN A 111 -0.78 14.70 7.21
CA GLN A 111 0.37 15.24 7.94
C GLN A 111 1.70 15.11 7.19
N GLY A 112 1.64 14.64 5.94
CA GLY A 112 2.83 14.46 5.11
C GLY A 112 3.76 13.35 5.62
N LEU A 113 5.07 13.53 5.41
CA LEU A 113 6.09 12.56 5.76
C LEU A 113 6.67 12.86 7.15
N LEU A 114 6.15 12.22 8.20
CA LEU A 114 6.57 12.49 9.58
C LEU A 114 7.90 11.85 9.96
N ASN A 115 8.23 10.68 9.41
CA ASN A 115 9.45 9.95 9.75
C ASN A 115 10.42 9.86 8.57
N LEU A 116 10.88 11.04 8.12
CA LEU A 116 11.80 11.17 6.99
C LEU A 116 13.06 10.30 7.14
N SER A 117 13.63 10.25 8.34
CA SER A 117 14.86 9.49 8.58
C SER A 117 14.68 7.99 8.31
N ASN A 118 13.60 7.39 8.81
CA ASN A 118 13.33 5.98 8.57
C ASN A 118 12.95 5.70 7.12
N ILE A 119 12.18 6.61 6.50
CA ILE A 119 11.81 6.50 5.08
C ILE A 119 13.07 6.54 4.21
N SER A 120 14.01 7.46 4.45
CA SER A 120 15.29 7.52 3.73
C SER A 120 16.09 6.23 3.90
N ILE A 121 16.17 5.67 5.12
CA ILE A 121 16.86 4.40 5.36
C ILE A 121 16.21 3.26 4.56
N ILE A 122 14.87 3.22 4.48
CA ILE A 122 14.15 2.21 3.69
C ILE A 122 14.52 2.37 2.22
N ILE A 123 14.40 3.58 1.66
CA ILE A 123 14.71 3.87 0.25
C ILE A 123 16.15 3.50 -0.11
N GLU A 124 17.11 3.90 0.71
CA GLU A 124 18.54 3.63 0.48
C GLU A 124 18.90 2.14 0.45
N ASN A 125 18.16 1.31 1.18
CA ASN A 125 18.52 -0.10 1.38
C ASN A 125 17.60 -1.08 0.65
N ALA A 126 16.42 -0.66 0.20
CA ALA A 126 15.48 -1.52 -0.50
C ALA A 126 16.02 -1.96 -1.86
N LYS A 127 15.73 -3.21 -2.24
CA LYS A 127 16.00 -3.78 -3.57
C LYS A 127 14.73 -3.98 -4.38
N VAL A 128 13.60 -3.66 -3.78
CA VAL A 128 12.27 -3.63 -4.40
C VAL A 128 11.74 -2.21 -4.40
N PRO A 129 10.78 -1.87 -5.25
CA PRO A 129 10.22 -0.52 -5.27
C PRO A 129 9.67 -0.09 -3.90
N VAL A 130 9.93 1.16 -3.52
CA VAL A 130 9.42 1.80 -2.31
C VAL A 130 8.30 2.77 -2.70
N ILE A 131 7.10 2.53 -2.20
CA ILE A 131 5.94 3.37 -2.47
C ILE A 131 5.48 4.01 -1.17
N ILE A 132 5.51 5.34 -1.08
CA ILE A 132 5.01 6.04 0.09
C ILE A 132 3.49 6.04 0.06
N ASP A 133 2.90 5.43 1.08
CA ASP A 133 1.44 5.27 1.20
C ASP A 133 0.92 6.04 2.40
N ALA A 134 -0.25 6.64 2.25
CA ALA A 134 -0.98 7.38 3.28
C ALA A 134 -0.32 8.68 3.81
N GLY A 135 -1.15 9.55 4.30
CA GLY A 135 -0.76 10.78 4.98
C GLY A 135 -0.39 11.95 4.09
N ILE A 136 -0.20 11.76 2.78
CA ILE A 136 0.05 12.85 1.83
C ILE A 136 -1.22 13.69 1.70
N GLY A 137 -1.14 14.98 2.04
CA GLY A 137 -2.25 15.91 2.04
C GLY A 137 -2.18 16.96 0.93
N VAL A 138 -0.97 17.28 0.42
CA VAL A 138 -0.75 18.31 -0.59
C VAL A 138 0.31 17.89 -1.62
N PRO A 139 0.30 18.46 -2.85
CA PRO A 139 1.24 18.07 -3.92
C PRO A 139 2.72 18.20 -3.55
N SER A 140 3.09 19.19 -2.74
CA SER A 140 4.48 19.36 -2.29
C SER A 140 5.02 18.20 -1.48
N GLU A 141 4.16 17.53 -0.70
CA GLU A 141 4.54 16.33 0.08
C GLU A 141 4.74 15.11 -0.83
N ALA A 142 3.93 14.99 -1.89
CA ALA A 142 4.16 13.98 -2.92
C ALA A 142 5.50 14.23 -3.64
N SER A 143 5.79 15.49 -4.00
CA SER A 143 7.08 15.86 -4.59
C SER A 143 8.24 15.57 -3.64
N GLN A 144 8.09 15.86 -2.36
CA GLN A 144 9.09 15.55 -1.33
C GLN A 144 9.38 14.03 -1.26
N ALA A 145 8.35 13.19 -1.30
CA ALA A 145 8.53 11.74 -1.35
C ALA A 145 9.35 11.28 -2.56
N MET A 146 9.05 11.83 -3.75
CA MET A 146 9.77 11.52 -4.98
C MET A 146 11.21 12.05 -4.95
N GLU A 147 11.44 13.26 -4.41
CA GLU A 147 12.78 13.83 -4.25
C GLU A 147 13.65 13.04 -3.27
N LEU A 148 13.06 12.39 -2.26
CA LEU A 148 13.76 11.45 -1.38
C LEU A 148 14.20 10.16 -2.09
N GLY A 149 13.68 9.89 -3.29
CA GLY A 149 14.00 8.71 -4.08
C GLY A 149 12.97 7.59 -3.99
N ALA A 150 11.75 7.85 -3.50
CA ALA A 150 10.68 6.87 -3.58
C ALA A 150 10.33 6.57 -5.06
N ASP A 151 9.95 5.33 -5.35
CA ASP A 151 9.55 4.90 -6.70
C ASP A 151 8.12 5.32 -7.04
N GLY A 152 7.33 5.65 -6.03
CA GLY A 152 5.96 6.11 -6.21
C GLY A 152 5.30 6.58 -4.93
N VAL A 153 4.10 7.15 -5.09
CA VAL A 153 3.21 7.56 -4.00
C VAL A 153 1.81 7.01 -4.25
N LEU A 154 1.11 6.65 -3.16
CA LEU A 154 -0.29 6.25 -3.22
C LEU A 154 -1.12 7.24 -2.42
N ILE A 155 -2.05 7.93 -3.11
CA ILE A 155 -2.81 9.05 -2.56
C ILE A 155 -4.30 8.77 -2.71
N ASN A 156 -5.05 8.99 -1.64
CA ASN A 156 -6.52 8.86 -1.67
C ASN A 156 -7.21 10.09 -1.05
N SER A 157 -7.12 10.27 0.27
CA SER A 157 -7.91 11.27 1.01
C SER A 157 -7.69 12.69 0.49
N ALA A 158 -6.46 13.07 0.14
CA ALA A 158 -6.14 14.39 -0.39
C ALA A 158 -6.91 14.71 -1.67
N ILE A 159 -7.10 13.71 -2.55
CA ILE A 159 -7.87 13.85 -3.79
C ILE A 159 -9.36 13.79 -3.50
N ALA A 160 -9.80 12.76 -2.77
CA ALA A 160 -11.23 12.49 -2.54
C ALA A 160 -11.93 13.61 -1.73
N GLN A 161 -11.20 14.29 -0.85
CA GLN A 161 -11.72 15.36 0.03
C GLN A 161 -11.44 16.77 -0.50
N ALA A 162 -10.77 16.91 -1.64
CA ALA A 162 -10.50 18.22 -2.24
C ALA A 162 -11.79 18.86 -2.76
N ASP A 163 -11.85 20.21 -2.75
CA ASP A 163 -12.94 20.97 -3.35
C ASP A 163 -13.10 20.66 -4.85
N ASN A 164 -12.01 20.36 -5.53
CA ASN A 164 -11.99 19.96 -6.92
C ASN A 164 -11.08 18.72 -7.09
N PRO A 165 -11.61 17.48 -6.89
CA PRO A 165 -10.82 16.26 -6.99
C PRO A 165 -10.09 16.06 -8.33
N PRO A 166 -10.69 16.33 -9.51
CA PRO A 166 -10.00 16.22 -10.78
C PRO A 166 -8.78 17.15 -10.92
N LEU A 167 -8.86 18.36 -10.38
CA LEU A 167 -7.73 19.30 -10.38
C LEU A 167 -6.64 18.86 -9.40
N MET A 168 -7.03 18.33 -8.25
CA MET A 168 -6.07 17.85 -7.24
C MET A 168 -5.33 16.59 -7.70
N ALA A 169 -5.90 15.81 -8.61
CA ALA A 169 -5.30 14.62 -9.18
C ALA A 169 -4.34 14.88 -10.37
N GLN A 170 -4.25 16.12 -10.83
CA GLN A 170 -3.37 16.57 -11.93
C GLN A 170 -2.00 16.99 -11.41
#